data_4775b5d9708624d528dd51f457b022c8
#
_entry.id   4775b5d9708624d528dd51f457b022c8
#
_cell.length_a   1.000
_cell.length_b   1.000
_cell.length_c   1.000
_cell.angle_alpha   90.00
_cell.angle_beta   90.00
_cell.angle_gamma   90.00
#
_symmetry.space_group_name_H-M   'P 1'
#
loop_
_entity.id
_entity.type
_entity.pdbx_description
1 polymer ?
#
loop_
_entity_poly.entity_id
_entity_poly.type
_entity_poly.pdbx_seq_one_letter_code
_entity_poly.pdbx_strand_id
1 'polypeptide(L)'
;MSTLPDAPLHDWSCFEIAAAVRDGDVSAEEVTAHHLARIEERSNLNAFITVCADEAMADARNLPEHRRTGPLAGVPFAPKDIFDTAGIRTTVGSEHFRTRVPQSTALAVQRLVDAGAIIVGKTNLSEFAWGVTTQNAHYGSTQNPRHPGKIAGGSSGGAASALAGGLAAIALGTDTGGSIRIPAAACEIAGYKGSWGLISDDGCYPMIHSMDHVGPMARSMEECALALEVLGVLERPTPQLAGLRVGVLHPTPAAAKMAVLGAHVEDAVLPDYSQLFPLFAAQAADNHRDLIADRWDEFSPDLQAKLTLGLNISAHDYLQAERDLEAYHHQCELELNHDILINPTIPCDLPPVDEPETFELRLKMTPYTRAFNHLGWPSCTTRDGLMISGRDDTTVLAAALAWEATIPGRPVTA
;
A
#
# COMPACT_ATOMS: atom_id res chain seq x y z
N MET A 1 27.28 -17.18 15.66
CA MET A 1 27.57 -16.14 14.67
C MET A 1 26.63 -16.37 13.52
N SER A 2 25.64 -15.49 13.32
CA SER A 2 24.80 -15.53 12.12
C SER A 2 25.71 -15.18 10.94
N THR A 3 25.69 -15.98 9.89
CA THR A 3 26.39 -15.60 8.66
C THR A 3 25.61 -14.48 8.01
N LEU A 4 26.20 -13.28 7.88
CA LEU A 4 25.59 -12.17 7.15
C LEU A 4 25.22 -12.63 5.74
N PRO A 5 24.12 -12.09 5.14
CA PRO A 5 23.77 -12.40 3.77
C PRO A 5 24.89 -12.02 2.80
N ASP A 6 25.18 -12.90 1.85
CA ASP A 6 26.08 -12.61 0.71
C ASP A 6 25.32 -11.83 -0.37
N ALA A 7 24.85 -10.63 0.01
CA ALA A 7 24.06 -9.72 -0.83
C ALA A 7 24.28 -8.28 -0.35
N PRO A 8 24.12 -7.28 -1.22
CA PRO A 8 24.19 -5.89 -0.80
C PRO A 8 23.08 -5.54 0.21
N LEU A 9 23.32 -4.59 1.12
CA LEU A 9 22.40 -4.21 2.21
C LEU A 9 20.97 -3.89 1.74
N HIS A 10 20.81 -3.33 0.56
CA HIS A 10 19.48 -3.00 0.01
C HIS A 10 18.65 -4.22 -0.40
N ASP A 11 19.27 -5.41 -0.50
CA ASP A 11 18.59 -6.68 -0.74
C ASP A 11 18.31 -7.47 0.54
N TRP A 12 18.79 -6.99 1.69
CA TRP A 12 18.50 -7.65 2.97
C TRP A 12 17.02 -7.43 3.35
N SER A 13 16.39 -8.47 3.88
CA SER A 13 15.05 -8.38 4.44
C SER A 13 15.03 -7.55 5.74
N CYS A 14 13.85 -7.09 6.15
CA CYS A 14 13.66 -6.46 7.45
C CYS A 14 14.19 -7.33 8.60
N PHE A 15 14.02 -8.65 8.51
CA PHE A 15 14.51 -9.62 9.50
C PHE A 15 16.03 -9.64 9.59
N GLU A 16 16.72 -9.67 8.44
CA GLU A 16 18.17 -9.72 8.36
C GLU A 16 18.81 -8.41 8.84
N ILE A 17 18.24 -7.26 8.41
CA ILE A 17 18.69 -5.94 8.89
C ILE A 17 18.53 -5.85 10.41
N ALA A 18 17.34 -6.14 10.93
CA ALA A 18 17.08 -6.03 12.36
C ALA A 18 17.91 -7.01 13.20
N ALA A 19 18.15 -8.23 12.71
CA ALA A 19 19.03 -9.18 13.38
C ALA A 19 20.48 -8.68 13.43
N ALA A 20 21.03 -8.26 12.29
CA ALA A 20 22.40 -7.78 12.21
C ALA A 20 22.65 -6.51 13.05
N VAL A 21 21.68 -5.60 13.12
CA VAL A 21 21.78 -4.41 13.99
C VAL A 21 21.71 -4.79 15.47
N ARG A 22 20.84 -5.71 15.88
CA ARG A 22 20.76 -6.21 17.26
C ARG A 22 22.04 -6.92 17.69
N ASP A 23 22.61 -7.75 16.81
CA ASP A 23 23.80 -8.54 17.07
C ASP A 23 25.09 -7.68 17.02
N GLY A 24 24.99 -6.45 16.47
CA GLY A 24 26.11 -5.52 16.31
C GLY A 24 27.03 -5.84 15.13
N ASP A 25 26.56 -6.68 14.20
CA ASP A 25 27.29 -7.05 12.97
C ASP A 25 27.31 -5.90 11.96
N VAL A 26 26.27 -5.02 11.98
CA VAL A 26 26.18 -3.77 11.24
C VAL A 26 25.52 -2.71 12.13
N SER A 27 25.89 -1.45 12.00
CA SER A 27 25.25 -0.36 12.71
C SER A 27 24.00 0.14 11.96
N ALA A 28 23.03 0.67 12.71
CA ALA A 28 21.88 1.37 12.09
C ALA A 28 22.32 2.55 11.21
N GLU A 29 23.43 3.20 11.59
CA GLU A 29 24.04 4.29 10.80
C GLU A 29 24.54 3.80 9.43
N GLU A 30 25.23 2.66 9.36
CA GLU A 30 25.71 2.07 8.11
C GLU A 30 24.55 1.66 7.19
N VAL A 31 23.52 1.03 7.75
CA VAL A 31 22.31 0.65 7.00
C VAL A 31 21.62 1.89 6.45
N THR A 32 21.42 2.92 7.28
CA THR A 32 20.76 4.17 6.88
C THR A 32 21.56 4.92 5.81
N ALA A 33 22.89 5.07 6.01
CA ALA A 33 23.77 5.72 5.05
C ALA A 33 23.74 5.01 3.67
N HIS A 34 23.74 3.67 3.65
CA HIS A 34 23.64 2.89 2.42
C HIS A 34 22.34 3.18 1.66
N HIS A 35 21.20 3.21 2.35
CA HIS A 35 19.91 3.47 1.70
C HIS A 35 19.78 4.93 1.23
N LEU A 36 20.28 5.90 1.99
CA LEU A 36 20.31 7.29 1.58
C LEU A 36 21.16 7.50 0.32
N ALA A 37 22.34 6.88 0.24
CA ALA A 37 23.18 6.91 -0.95
C ALA A 37 22.47 6.30 -2.16
N ARG A 38 21.74 5.20 -1.95
CA ARG A 38 20.93 4.57 -3.03
C ARG A 38 19.73 5.43 -3.44
N ILE A 39 19.09 6.15 -2.52
CA ILE A 39 18.04 7.12 -2.85
C ILE A 39 18.59 8.23 -3.78
N GLU A 40 19.79 8.73 -3.51
CA GLU A 40 20.46 9.71 -4.35
C GLU A 40 20.83 9.15 -5.72
N GLU A 41 21.47 7.98 -5.76
CA GLU A 41 21.84 7.26 -6.99
C GLU A 41 20.63 7.01 -7.91
N ARG A 42 19.48 6.65 -7.34
CA ARG A 42 18.25 6.32 -8.06
C ARG A 42 17.17 7.39 -7.94
N SER A 43 17.56 8.64 -7.78
CA SER A 43 16.65 9.80 -7.70
C SER A 43 15.71 9.93 -8.91
N ASN A 44 16.12 9.39 -10.06
CA ASN A 44 15.29 9.30 -11.27
C ASN A 44 14.00 8.47 -11.09
N LEU A 45 13.91 7.61 -10.08
CA LEU A 45 12.69 6.89 -9.77
C LEU A 45 11.58 7.82 -9.23
N ASN A 46 11.94 9.00 -8.74
CA ASN A 46 11.01 9.97 -8.14
C ASN A 46 10.07 9.33 -7.10
N ALA A 47 10.65 8.43 -6.28
CA ALA A 47 9.92 7.65 -5.29
C ALA A 47 9.58 8.47 -4.03
N PHE A 48 10.31 9.57 -3.76
CA PHE A 48 10.15 10.42 -2.56
C PHE A 48 9.78 11.85 -2.93
N ILE A 49 8.87 12.46 -2.16
CA ILE A 49 8.61 13.91 -2.15
C ILE A 49 9.60 14.62 -1.22
N THR A 50 9.93 13.97 -0.10
CA THR A 50 10.87 14.49 0.89
C THR A 50 11.84 13.39 1.29
N VAL A 51 13.14 13.61 1.15
CA VAL A 51 14.20 12.75 1.68
C VAL A 51 14.64 13.34 3.01
N CYS A 52 14.69 12.53 4.07
CA CYS A 52 14.98 12.96 5.44
C CYS A 52 16.42 12.57 5.84
N ALA A 53 17.42 12.98 5.03
CA ALA A 53 18.80 12.50 5.19
C ALA A 53 19.41 12.84 6.54
N ASP A 54 19.31 14.10 6.97
CA ASP A 54 19.91 14.56 8.23
C ASP A 54 19.20 13.98 9.44
N GLU A 55 17.85 13.95 9.42
CA GLU A 55 17.02 13.40 10.49
C GLU A 55 17.21 11.88 10.61
N ALA A 56 17.25 11.15 9.49
CA ALA A 56 17.48 9.71 9.47
C ALA A 56 18.85 9.35 10.03
N MET A 57 19.90 10.07 9.62
CA MET A 57 21.26 9.83 10.13
C MET A 57 21.37 10.19 11.60
N ALA A 58 20.72 11.27 12.06
CA ALA A 58 20.70 11.63 13.47
C ALA A 58 19.97 10.57 14.33
N ASP A 59 18.82 10.07 13.86
CA ASP A 59 18.06 9.00 14.52
C ASP A 59 18.87 7.69 14.57
N ALA A 60 19.50 7.30 13.46
CA ALA A 60 20.33 6.08 13.38
C ALA A 60 21.51 6.10 14.35
N ARG A 61 22.23 7.23 14.45
CA ARG A 61 23.36 7.40 15.38
C ARG A 61 22.94 7.33 16.85
N ASN A 62 21.76 7.85 17.16
CA ASN A 62 21.25 7.99 18.51
C ASN A 62 20.15 6.94 18.84
N LEU A 63 20.07 5.84 18.08
CA LEU A 63 19.04 4.83 18.24
C LEU A 63 19.05 4.26 19.67
N PRO A 64 18.01 4.53 20.49
CA PRO A 64 18.01 4.13 21.89
C PRO A 64 17.91 2.61 22.03
N GLU A 65 18.37 2.06 23.16
CA GLU A 65 18.50 0.63 23.40
C GLU A 65 17.21 -0.16 23.09
N HIS A 66 16.06 0.34 23.55
CA HIS A 66 14.78 -0.36 23.35
C HIS A 66 14.39 -0.44 21.86
N ARG A 67 14.75 0.56 21.03
CA ARG A 67 14.55 0.54 19.58
C ARG A 67 15.63 -0.31 18.88
N ARG A 68 16.86 -0.27 19.37
CA ARG A 68 17.99 -1.05 18.85
C ARG A 68 17.78 -2.56 19.05
N THR A 69 17.02 -2.96 20.07
CA THR A 69 16.65 -4.36 20.34
C THR A 69 15.27 -4.74 19.78
N GLY A 70 14.57 -3.79 19.17
CA GLY A 70 13.23 -3.97 18.61
C GLY A 70 13.20 -4.86 17.36
N PRO A 71 12.01 -5.31 16.95
CA PRO A 71 11.82 -6.18 15.79
C PRO A 71 12.15 -5.51 14.45
N LEU A 72 12.19 -4.16 14.39
CA LEU A 72 12.57 -3.37 13.22
C LEU A 72 13.86 -2.56 13.45
N ALA A 73 14.75 -3.02 14.32
CA ALA A 73 15.99 -2.32 14.67
C ALA A 73 16.79 -1.88 13.43
N GLY A 74 16.91 -0.57 13.19
CA GLY A 74 17.65 0.02 12.08
C GLY A 74 17.05 -0.21 10.69
N VAL A 75 15.82 -0.73 10.58
CA VAL A 75 15.15 -0.98 9.29
C VAL A 75 14.76 0.33 8.62
N PRO A 76 15.21 0.62 7.38
CA PRO A 76 14.81 1.82 6.63
C PRO A 76 13.33 1.79 6.27
N PHE A 77 12.61 2.82 6.70
CA PHE A 77 11.17 2.95 6.59
C PHE A 77 10.76 4.15 5.75
N ALA A 78 9.78 3.96 4.88
CA ALA A 78 9.29 4.96 3.93
C ALA A 78 7.75 5.11 4.01
N PRO A 79 7.19 5.92 4.93
CA PRO A 79 5.77 6.20 4.97
C PRO A 79 5.32 7.05 3.77
N LYS A 80 4.15 6.75 3.22
CA LYS A 80 3.49 7.57 2.19
C LYS A 80 3.29 8.99 2.70
N ASP A 81 3.46 9.98 1.84
CA ASP A 81 3.40 11.41 2.23
C ASP A 81 1.97 11.91 2.51
N ILE A 82 1.12 11.03 2.97
CA ILE A 82 -0.23 11.28 3.50
C ILE A 82 -0.28 11.12 5.03
N PHE A 83 0.72 10.44 5.62
CA PHE A 83 0.83 10.25 7.06
C PHE A 83 1.55 11.41 7.70
N ASP A 84 0.93 12.05 8.68
CA ASP A 84 1.57 13.07 9.49
C ASP A 84 2.80 12.50 10.20
N THR A 85 3.88 13.26 10.15
CA THR A 85 5.14 12.91 10.81
C THR A 85 5.70 14.16 11.46
N ALA A 86 5.78 14.18 12.77
CA ALA A 86 6.21 15.35 13.54
C ALA A 86 7.58 15.86 13.07
N GLY A 87 7.67 17.14 12.77
CA GLY A 87 8.89 17.78 12.31
C GLY A 87 9.28 17.51 10.86
N ILE A 88 8.59 16.61 10.15
CA ILE A 88 8.88 16.27 8.76
C ILE A 88 7.74 16.77 7.85
N ARG A 89 8.12 17.45 6.78
CA ARG A 89 7.17 17.97 5.78
C ARG A 89 6.26 16.85 5.27
N THR A 90 4.94 17.13 5.27
CA THR A 90 3.90 16.21 4.81
C THR A 90 2.92 16.95 3.90
N THR A 91 2.98 16.69 2.59
CA THR A 91 2.33 17.50 1.55
C THR A 91 1.03 16.91 1.03
N VAL A 92 0.72 15.65 1.36
CA VAL A 92 -0.42 14.90 0.79
C VAL A 92 -0.37 14.86 -0.75
N GLY A 93 0.82 15.09 -1.33
CA GLY A 93 1.06 15.15 -2.78
C GLY A 93 0.46 16.39 -3.45
N SER A 94 0.12 17.45 -2.71
CA SER A 94 -0.59 18.63 -3.22
C SER A 94 0.12 19.94 -2.91
N GLU A 95 -0.16 20.96 -3.72
CA GLU A 95 0.28 22.34 -3.50
C GLU A 95 -0.30 22.93 -2.22
N HIS A 96 -1.54 22.55 -1.86
CA HIS A 96 -2.24 23.00 -0.65
C HIS A 96 -1.41 22.83 0.63
N PHE A 97 -0.57 21.81 0.69
CA PHE A 97 0.24 21.46 1.86
C PHE A 97 1.75 21.48 1.59
N ARG A 98 2.19 22.15 0.54
CA ARG A 98 3.61 22.20 0.10
C ARG A 98 4.60 22.45 1.24
N THR A 99 4.26 23.30 2.20
CA THR A 99 5.14 23.71 3.30
C THR A 99 4.65 23.21 4.67
N ARG A 100 3.63 22.35 4.70
CA ARG A 100 3.05 21.87 5.96
C ARG A 100 4.02 20.94 6.68
N VAL A 101 4.27 21.22 7.96
CA VAL A 101 5.05 20.39 8.88
C VAL A 101 4.16 20.03 10.09
N PRO A 102 3.72 18.78 10.22
CA PRO A 102 2.90 18.31 11.34
C PRO A 102 3.60 18.42 12.69
N GLN A 103 2.83 18.60 13.77
CA GLN A 103 3.34 18.62 15.14
C GLN A 103 3.21 17.27 15.85
N SER A 104 2.46 16.34 15.25
CA SER A 104 2.26 14.98 15.76
C SER A 104 2.57 13.95 14.66
N THR A 105 2.85 12.74 15.08
CA THR A 105 3.08 11.61 14.17
C THR A 105 1.86 10.70 14.15
N ALA A 106 1.46 10.25 12.97
CA ALA A 106 0.41 9.27 12.77
C ALA A 106 0.68 8.01 13.59
N LEU A 107 -0.36 7.45 14.23
CA LEU A 107 -0.21 6.34 15.18
C LEU A 107 0.48 5.12 14.55
N ALA A 108 0.11 4.75 13.33
CA ALA A 108 0.72 3.63 12.63
C ALA A 108 2.22 3.88 12.33
N VAL A 109 2.60 5.09 11.94
CA VAL A 109 4.01 5.48 11.72
C VAL A 109 4.79 5.40 13.04
N GLN A 110 4.23 5.95 14.13
CA GLN A 110 4.88 5.98 15.43
C GLN A 110 5.20 4.57 15.94
N ARG A 111 4.26 3.62 15.82
CA ARG A 111 4.46 2.22 16.26
C ARG A 111 5.61 1.54 15.54
N LEU A 112 5.78 1.76 14.22
CA LEU A 112 6.91 1.20 13.48
C LEU A 112 8.23 1.86 13.89
N VAL A 113 8.23 3.18 14.12
CA VAL A 113 9.41 3.91 14.64
C VAL A 113 9.78 3.41 16.04
N ASP A 114 8.81 3.24 16.94
CA ASP A 114 9.05 2.72 18.30
C ASP A 114 9.61 1.30 18.29
N ALA A 115 9.29 0.50 17.27
CA ALA A 115 9.84 -0.84 17.04
C ALA A 115 11.26 -0.85 16.46
N GLY A 116 11.83 0.32 16.15
CA GLY A 116 13.21 0.49 15.69
C GLY A 116 13.38 0.92 14.24
N ALA A 117 12.30 1.09 13.47
CA ALA A 117 12.39 1.56 12.09
C ALA A 117 12.88 3.02 12.01
N ILE A 118 13.63 3.36 10.95
CA ILE A 118 14.20 4.69 10.71
C ILE A 118 13.58 5.28 9.46
N ILE A 119 12.93 6.44 9.59
CA ILE A 119 12.29 7.13 8.47
C ILE A 119 13.36 7.74 7.56
N VAL A 120 13.51 7.21 6.34
CA VAL A 120 14.46 7.73 5.33
C VAL A 120 13.84 8.80 4.43
N GLY A 121 12.51 8.91 4.40
CA GLY A 121 11.80 9.91 3.61
C GLY A 121 10.31 9.67 3.54
N LYS A 122 9.58 10.61 2.91
CA LYS A 122 8.14 10.59 2.66
C LYS A 122 7.90 10.28 1.19
N THR A 123 7.18 9.18 0.87
CA THR A 123 7.07 8.70 -0.50
C THR A 123 6.04 9.44 -1.32
N ASN A 124 6.29 9.53 -2.63
CA ASN A 124 5.40 10.16 -3.61
C ASN A 124 4.07 9.41 -3.73
N LEU A 125 3.02 10.14 -4.08
CA LEU A 125 1.66 9.62 -4.21
C LEU A 125 0.88 10.40 -5.28
N SER A 126 -0.22 9.83 -5.78
CA SER A 126 -1.21 10.63 -6.51
C SER A 126 -1.77 11.72 -5.59
N GLU A 127 -2.00 12.91 -6.11
CA GLU A 127 -2.52 14.04 -5.34
C GLU A 127 -3.75 13.63 -4.51
N PHE A 128 -3.73 13.90 -3.20
CA PHE A 128 -4.75 13.49 -2.21
C PHE A 128 -5.12 12.00 -2.28
N ALA A 129 -4.18 11.15 -2.68
CA ALA A 129 -4.37 9.71 -2.87
C ALA A 129 -5.43 9.33 -3.93
N TRP A 130 -5.92 10.25 -4.74
CA TRP A 130 -6.95 9.97 -5.74
C TRP A 130 -6.38 9.72 -7.14
N GLY A 131 -5.79 8.57 -7.33
CA GLY A 131 -5.27 8.10 -8.63
C GLY A 131 -4.77 6.67 -8.55
N VAL A 132 -4.57 6.04 -9.71
CA VAL A 132 -4.09 4.66 -9.84
C VAL A 132 -2.71 4.55 -10.48
N THR A 133 -2.04 5.68 -10.76
CA THR A 133 -0.80 5.73 -11.55
C THR A 133 0.38 6.36 -10.81
N THR A 134 0.16 7.21 -9.83
CA THR A 134 1.14 8.10 -9.17
C THR A 134 1.86 9.03 -10.17
N GLN A 135 1.07 9.58 -11.11
CA GLN A 135 1.45 10.70 -11.95
C GLN A 135 1.05 11.99 -11.25
N ASN A 136 1.92 12.52 -10.38
CA ASN A 136 1.60 13.69 -9.59
C ASN A 136 1.97 14.97 -10.36
N ALA A 137 1.00 15.88 -10.54
CA ALA A 137 1.19 17.12 -11.28
C ALA A 137 2.15 18.12 -10.61
N HIS A 138 2.28 18.06 -9.28
CA HIS A 138 3.09 18.99 -8.48
C HIS A 138 4.50 18.45 -8.20
N TYR A 139 4.65 17.11 -8.08
CA TYR A 139 5.88 16.44 -7.67
C TYR A 139 6.45 15.49 -8.73
N GLY A 140 5.79 15.39 -9.90
CA GLY A 140 6.22 14.52 -10.99
C GLY A 140 5.80 13.06 -10.83
N SER A 141 5.92 12.30 -11.92
CA SER A 141 5.53 10.89 -12.00
C SER A 141 6.56 9.98 -11.35
N THR A 142 6.11 9.03 -10.54
CA THR A 142 6.97 7.97 -10.01
C THR A 142 7.23 6.91 -11.08
N GLN A 143 8.48 6.50 -11.24
CA GLN A 143 8.92 5.48 -12.20
C GLN A 143 8.81 4.08 -11.60
N ASN A 144 8.54 3.10 -12.46
CA ASN A 144 8.53 1.69 -12.08
C ASN A 144 9.94 1.09 -12.27
N PRO A 145 10.63 0.63 -11.21
CA PRO A 145 11.97 0.07 -11.35
C PRO A 145 11.99 -1.32 -11.99
N ARG A 146 10.87 -2.08 -11.92
CA ARG A 146 10.73 -3.41 -12.52
C ARG A 146 10.41 -3.33 -14.02
N HIS A 147 9.60 -2.36 -14.40
CA HIS A 147 9.12 -2.15 -15.77
C HIS A 147 9.43 -0.73 -16.23
N PRO A 148 10.68 -0.42 -16.64
CA PRO A 148 11.07 0.91 -17.07
C PRO A 148 10.14 1.49 -18.14
N GLY A 149 9.72 2.73 -17.97
CA GLY A 149 8.76 3.41 -18.85
C GLY A 149 7.29 3.09 -18.59
N LYS A 150 6.98 2.23 -17.61
CA LYS A 150 5.61 1.96 -17.16
C LYS A 150 5.31 2.68 -15.84
N ILE A 151 4.02 2.84 -15.52
CA ILE A 151 3.59 3.40 -14.24
C ILE A 151 4.03 2.52 -13.07
N ALA A 152 4.25 3.13 -11.91
CA ALA A 152 4.49 2.41 -10.66
C ALA A 152 3.18 1.92 -9.99
N GLY A 153 2.03 2.22 -10.61
CA GLY A 153 0.74 2.08 -9.96
C GLY A 153 0.47 3.19 -8.93
N GLY A 154 -0.71 3.19 -8.34
CA GLY A 154 -1.12 4.26 -7.41
C GLY A 154 -2.32 3.89 -6.52
N SER A 155 -2.52 4.73 -5.54
CA SER A 155 -1.89 6.02 -5.23
C SER A 155 -0.58 5.92 -4.42
N SER A 156 -0.19 4.76 -3.89
CA SER A 156 1.05 4.57 -3.10
C SER A 156 2.23 4.13 -3.97
N GLY A 157 2.35 4.65 -5.20
CA GLY A 157 3.38 4.24 -6.17
C GLY A 157 4.80 4.58 -5.73
N GLY A 158 4.99 5.70 -5.00
CA GLY A 158 6.29 6.05 -4.44
C GLY A 158 6.79 5.01 -3.44
N ALA A 159 5.91 4.48 -2.57
CA ALA A 159 6.21 3.41 -1.63
C ALA A 159 6.62 2.12 -2.38
N ALA A 160 5.82 1.72 -3.38
CA ALA A 160 6.13 0.53 -4.18
C ALA A 160 7.45 0.66 -4.95
N SER A 161 7.68 1.81 -5.58
CA SER A 161 8.93 2.09 -6.31
C SER A 161 10.13 2.11 -5.37
N ALA A 162 10.00 2.69 -4.16
CA ALA A 162 11.06 2.69 -3.16
C ALA A 162 11.46 1.27 -2.72
N LEU A 163 10.48 0.42 -2.44
CA LEU A 163 10.71 -0.97 -2.04
C LEU A 163 11.33 -1.80 -3.17
N ALA A 164 10.73 -1.77 -4.36
CA ALA A 164 11.24 -2.51 -5.52
C ALA A 164 12.62 -2.01 -5.97
N GLY A 165 12.91 -0.72 -5.79
CA GLY A 165 14.20 -0.10 -6.09
C GLY A 165 15.26 -0.26 -5.00
N GLY A 166 14.94 -0.85 -3.85
CA GLY A 166 15.87 -1.01 -2.73
C GLY A 166 16.20 0.29 -2.00
N LEU A 167 15.30 1.25 -2.00
CA LEU A 167 15.47 2.55 -1.33
C LEU A 167 14.96 2.55 0.12
N ALA A 168 14.16 1.57 0.45
CA ALA A 168 13.68 1.28 1.80
C ALA A 168 13.37 -0.22 1.89
N ALA A 169 13.24 -0.75 3.10
CA ALA A 169 12.92 -2.15 3.33
C ALA A 169 11.43 -2.35 3.68
N ILE A 170 10.78 -1.37 4.29
CA ILE A 170 9.36 -1.38 4.65
C ILE A 170 8.71 -0.03 4.35
N ALA A 171 7.43 -0.04 4.03
CA ALA A 171 6.63 1.17 3.82
C ALA A 171 5.22 1.03 4.40
N LEU A 172 4.55 2.17 4.64
CA LEU A 172 3.12 2.26 4.87
C LEU A 172 2.44 2.98 3.70
N GLY A 173 1.36 2.42 3.23
CA GLY A 173 0.47 2.99 2.23
C GLY A 173 -0.97 3.14 2.73
N THR A 174 -1.83 3.69 1.86
CA THR A 174 -3.28 3.74 2.06
C THR A 174 -4.00 3.13 0.86
N ASP A 175 -5.18 2.55 1.09
CA ASP A 175 -5.96 1.86 0.07
C ASP A 175 -7.45 2.20 0.23
N THR A 176 -7.98 3.02 -0.69
CA THR A 176 -9.38 3.42 -0.75
C THR A 176 -10.12 2.74 -1.91
N GLY A 177 -9.36 2.24 -2.89
CA GLY A 177 -9.90 1.53 -4.06
C GLY A 177 -8.87 0.63 -4.74
N GLY A 178 -7.77 0.31 -4.05
CA GLY A 178 -6.66 -0.51 -4.56
C GLY A 178 -5.28 0.11 -4.36
N SER A 179 -5.19 1.23 -3.63
CA SER A 179 -3.98 2.07 -3.62
C SER A 179 -2.77 1.52 -2.84
N ILE A 180 -2.87 0.37 -2.17
CA ILE A 180 -1.76 -0.47 -1.71
C ILE A 180 -1.53 -1.58 -2.73
N ARG A 181 -2.60 -2.28 -3.11
CA ARG A 181 -2.57 -3.51 -3.89
C ARG A 181 -2.15 -3.27 -5.34
N ILE A 182 -2.68 -2.23 -6.00
CA ILE A 182 -2.32 -1.87 -7.38
C ILE A 182 -0.83 -1.56 -7.52
N PRO A 183 -0.22 -0.63 -6.74
CA PRO A 183 1.20 -0.37 -6.86
C PRO A 183 2.07 -1.57 -6.41
N ALA A 184 1.60 -2.39 -5.46
CA ALA A 184 2.28 -3.62 -5.10
C ALA A 184 2.38 -4.58 -6.30
N ALA A 185 1.28 -4.82 -7.02
CA ALA A 185 1.28 -5.64 -8.24
C ALA A 185 2.14 -5.02 -9.34
N ALA A 186 2.03 -3.70 -9.58
CA ALA A 186 2.77 -3.01 -10.63
C ALA A 186 4.29 -3.07 -10.44
N CYS A 187 4.76 -3.07 -9.19
CA CYS A 187 6.19 -3.09 -8.84
C CYS A 187 6.69 -4.45 -8.33
N GLU A 188 5.89 -5.51 -8.42
CA GLU A 188 6.24 -6.89 -8.03
C GLU A 188 6.72 -6.98 -6.57
N ILE A 189 5.96 -6.37 -5.67
CA ILE A 189 6.14 -6.43 -4.22
C ILE A 189 4.87 -6.94 -3.54
N ALA A 190 4.91 -7.15 -2.22
CA ALA A 190 3.74 -7.47 -1.41
C ALA A 190 3.09 -6.21 -0.84
N GLY A 191 1.75 -6.25 -0.72
CA GLY A 191 0.98 -5.21 -0.05
C GLY A 191 -0.25 -5.78 0.64
N TYR A 192 -0.51 -5.37 1.88
CA TYR A 192 -1.62 -5.88 2.68
C TYR A 192 -2.59 -4.77 3.04
N LYS A 193 -3.85 -4.92 2.62
CA LYS A 193 -5.00 -4.14 3.06
C LYS A 193 -5.82 -4.98 4.04
N GLY A 194 -5.78 -4.65 5.32
CA GLY A 194 -6.59 -5.34 6.34
C GLY A 194 -8.10 -5.11 6.21
N SER A 195 -8.86 -5.66 7.13
CA SER A 195 -10.25 -5.27 7.36
C SER A 195 -10.33 -3.77 7.64
N TRP A 196 -11.48 -3.15 7.34
CA TRP A 196 -11.69 -1.74 7.65
C TRP A 196 -11.53 -1.48 9.16
N GLY A 197 -10.70 -0.49 9.51
CA GLY A 197 -10.39 -0.15 10.89
C GLY A 197 -9.38 -1.07 11.60
N LEU A 198 -8.81 -2.09 10.93
CA LEU A 198 -7.78 -2.96 11.52
C LEU A 198 -6.55 -2.16 11.98
N ILE A 199 -6.06 -1.25 11.14
CA ILE A 199 -4.97 -0.34 11.46
C ILE A 199 -5.56 1.07 11.57
N SER A 200 -5.24 1.78 12.66
CA SER A 200 -5.69 3.16 12.86
C SER A 200 -5.22 4.09 11.74
N ASP A 201 -6.12 4.94 11.28
CA ASP A 201 -5.86 6.04 10.35
C ASP A 201 -5.59 7.39 11.06
N ASP A 202 -5.46 7.39 12.39
CA ASP A 202 -5.12 8.58 13.16
C ASP A 202 -3.83 9.23 12.64
N GLY A 203 -3.94 10.51 12.26
CA GLY A 203 -2.85 11.27 11.65
C GLY A 203 -2.63 10.98 10.17
N CYS A 204 -3.56 10.27 9.51
CA CYS A 204 -3.59 10.13 8.06
C CYS A 204 -4.59 11.13 7.46
N TYR A 205 -4.22 11.84 6.39
CA TYR A 205 -5.17 12.71 5.70
C TYR A 205 -6.23 11.84 5.00
N PRO A 206 -7.54 12.03 5.28
CA PRO A 206 -8.57 11.17 4.73
C PRO A 206 -8.84 11.47 3.25
N MET A 207 -9.05 10.42 2.45
CA MET A 207 -9.65 10.52 1.13
C MET A 207 -11.16 10.23 1.20
N ILE A 208 -11.53 9.06 1.75
CA ILE A 208 -12.91 8.64 2.01
C ILE A 208 -12.89 7.82 3.30
N HIS A 209 -13.23 8.43 4.42
CA HIS A 209 -13.10 7.82 5.75
C HIS A 209 -13.77 6.43 5.86
N SER A 210 -14.92 6.23 5.21
CA SER A 210 -15.65 4.95 5.23
C SER A 210 -14.99 3.83 4.42
N MET A 211 -13.98 4.14 3.58
CA MET A 211 -13.32 3.21 2.67
C MET A 211 -11.80 3.19 2.80
N ASP A 212 -11.23 4.15 3.52
CA ASP A 212 -9.79 4.26 3.69
C ASP A 212 -9.26 3.14 4.58
N HIS A 213 -8.16 2.53 4.13
CA HIS A 213 -7.43 1.51 4.86
C HIS A 213 -5.96 1.91 4.91
N VAL A 214 -5.34 1.75 6.06
CA VAL A 214 -3.88 1.84 6.22
C VAL A 214 -3.32 0.42 6.10
N GLY A 215 -2.14 0.27 5.49
CA GLY A 215 -1.52 -1.05 5.43
C GLY A 215 -0.05 -1.05 5.05
N PRO A 216 0.67 -2.12 5.44
CA PRO A 216 2.07 -2.30 5.12
C PRO A 216 2.27 -2.70 3.67
N MET A 217 3.40 -2.26 3.14
CA MET A 217 3.99 -2.69 1.87
C MET A 217 5.43 -3.11 2.12
N ALA A 218 5.85 -4.21 1.53
CA ALA A 218 7.21 -4.75 1.65
C ALA A 218 7.55 -5.65 0.45
N ARG A 219 8.77 -6.17 0.38
CA ARG A 219 9.15 -7.04 -0.74
C ARG A 219 8.57 -8.45 -0.64
N SER A 220 8.05 -8.82 0.52
CA SER A 220 7.40 -10.11 0.76
C SER A 220 6.23 -9.99 1.72
N MET A 221 5.32 -10.97 1.67
CA MET A 221 4.19 -11.05 2.61
C MET A 221 4.67 -11.38 4.05
N GLU A 222 5.81 -12.06 4.19
CA GLU A 222 6.45 -12.29 5.50
C GLU A 222 6.83 -10.96 6.18
N GLU A 223 7.35 -10.01 5.43
CA GLU A 223 7.69 -8.67 5.94
C GLU A 223 6.44 -7.83 6.21
N CYS A 224 5.38 -7.97 5.39
CA CYS A 224 4.08 -7.38 5.70
C CYS A 224 3.49 -7.96 7.01
N ALA A 225 3.59 -9.27 7.22
CA ALA A 225 3.18 -9.92 8.47
C ALA A 225 3.95 -9.41 9.68
N LEU A 226 5.27 -9.21 9.56
CA LEU A 226 6.07 -8.57 10.63
C LEU A 226 5.54 -7.19 10.98
N ALA A 227 5.20 -6.38 9.97
CA ALA A 227 4.64 -5.05 10.21
C ALA A 227 3.28 -5.12 10.93
N LEU A 228 2.41 -6.07 10.59
CA LEU A 228 1.11 -6.26 11.25
C LEU A 228 1.28 -6.69 12.72
N GLU A 229 2.25 -7.56 13.00
CA GLU A 229 2.63 -7.95 14.37
C GLU A 229 3.15 -6.73 15.17
N VAL A 230 4.05 -5.94 14.59
CA VAL A 230 4.60 -4.72 15.21
C VAL A 230 3.51 -3.67 15.47
N LEU A 231 2.57 -3.53 14.56
CA LEU A 231 1.41 -2.67 14.74
C LEU A 231 0.45 -3.19 15.84
N GLY A 232 0.63 -4.43 16.30
CA GLY A 232 -0.18 -5.05 17.35
C GLY A 232 -1.62 -5.32 16.91
N VAL A 233 -1.84 -5.58 15.62
CA VAL A 233 -3.18 -5.70 15.04
C VAL A 233 -3.50 -7.11 14.53
N LEU A 234 -2.49 -7.88 14.17
CA LEU A 234 -2.64 -9.25 13.70
C LEU A 234 -1.39 -10.07 14.01
N GLU A 235 -1.55 -11.19 14.68
CA GLU A 235 -0.48 -12.17 14.87
C GLU A 235 -0.24 -12.95 13.57
N ARG A 236 1.01 -13.34 13.33
CA ARG A 236 1.36 -14.14 12.15
C ARG A 236 0.74 -15.53 12.23
N PRO A 237 -0.19 -15.88 11.30
CA PRO A 237 -0.79 -17.19 11.30
C PRO A 237 0.16 -18.24 10.73
N THR A 238 -0.15 -19.52 10.99
CA THR A 238 0.48 -20.64 10.27
C THR A 238 0.05 -20.60 8.80
N PRO A 239 0.99 -20.62 7.84
CA PRO A 239 0.66 -20.64 6.42
C PRO A 239 -0.24 -21.82 6.04
N GLN A 240 -1.36 -21.56 5.34
CA GLN A 240 -2.34 -22.59 4.99
C GLN A 240 -2.99 -22.32 3.64
N LEU A 241 -3.06 -23.33 2.79
CA LEU A 241 -3.88 -23.38 1.56
C LEU A 241 -4.72 -24.65 1.51
N ALA A 242 -4.17 -25.78 1.97
CA ALA A 242 -4.87 -27.06 1.94
C ALA A 242 -6.18 -26.99 2.73
N GLY A 243 -7.26 -27.49 2.09
CA GLY A 243 -8.60 -27.53 2.66
C GLY A 243 -9.41 -26.23 2.53
N LEU A 244 -8.81 -25.10 2.12
CA LEU A 244 -9.55 -23.85 1.89
C LEU A 244 -10.45 -23.95 0.65
N ARG A 245 -11.64 -23.36 0.74
CA ARG A 245 -12.53 -23.12 -0.39
C ARG A 245 -12.11 -21.83 -1.08
N VAL A 246 -11.67 -21.92 -2.33
CA VAL A 246 -11.10 -20.83 -3.12
C VAL A 246 -12.02 -20.47 -4.26
N GLY A 247 -12.59 -19.28 -4.25
CA GLY A 247 -13.37 -18.72 -5.35
C GLY A 247 -12.49 -17.97 -6.34
N VAL A 248 -12.56 -18.30 -7.61
CA VAL A 248 -11.79 -17.66 -8.69
C VAL A 248 -12.64 -16.58 -9.35
N LEU A 249 -12.35 -15.30 -9.09
CA LEU A 249 -13.10 -14.18 -9.66
C LEU A 249 -12.69 -13.87 -11.09
N HIS A 250 -11.47 -14.23 -11.47
CA HIS A 250 -10.95 -14.08 -12.83
C HIS A 250 -9.93 -15.18 -13.12
N PRO A 251 -9.95 -15.80 -14.31
CA PRO A 251 -9.02 -16.87 -14.67
C PRO A 251 -7.56 -16.50 -14.37
N THR A 252 -6.87 -17.35 -13.61
CA THR A 252 -5.48 -17.19 -13.25
C THR A 252 -4.79 -18.55 -13.15
N PRO A 253 -3.50 -18.68 -13.56
CA PRO A 253 -2.73 -19.91 -13.37
C PRO A 253 -2.62 -20.33 -11.90
N ALA A 254 -2.78 -19.41 -10.97
CA ALA A 254 -2.74 -19.67 -9.52
C ALA A 254 -3.83 -20.68 -9.10
N ALA A 255 -5.01 -20.67 -9.73
CA ALA A 255 -6.10 -21.57 -9.44
C ALA A 255 -5.70 -23.06 -9.54
N ALA A 256 -5.08 -23.44 -10.65
CA ALA A 256 -4.61 -24.81 -10.86
C ALA A 256 -3.52 -25.21 -9.84
N LYS A 257 -2.60 -24.30 -9.52
CA LYS A 257 -1.54 -24.55 -8.56
C LYS A 257 -2.08 -24.68 -7.13
N MET A 258 -3.07 -23.86 -6.73
CA MET A 258 -3.73 -23.97 -5.43
C MET A 258 -4.49 -25.30 -5.28
N ALA A 259 -5.14 -25.77 -6.33
CA ALA A 259 -5.79 -27.10 -6.34
C ALA A 259 -4.77 -28.24 -6.11
N VAL A 260 -3.58 -28.16 -6.72
CA VAL A 260 -2.48 -29.14 -6.49
C VAL A 260 -1.97 -29.05 -5.05
N LEU A 261 -2.02 -27.87 -4.42
CA LEU A 261 -1.65 -27.67 -3.02
C LEU A 261 -2.76 -28.06 -2.03
N GLY A 262 -3.86 -28.66 -2.51
CA GLY A 262 -4.93 -29.23 -1.70
C GLY A 262 -6.08 -28.28 -1.37
N ALA A 263 -6.21 -27.13 -2.03
CA ALA A 263 -7.35 -26.26 -1.92
C ALA A 263 -8.53 -26.78 -2.78
N HIS A 264 -9.77 -26.45 -2.37
CA HIS A 264 -10.99 -26.69 -3.16
C HIS A 264 -11.30 -25.46 -3.99
N VAL A 265 -11.02 -25.54 -5.29
CA VAL A 265 -11.07 -24.38 -6.20
C VAL A 265 -12.31 -24.45 -7.08
N GLU A 266 -13.08 -23.38 -7.14
CA GLU A 266 -14.26 -23.23 -8.01
C GLU A 266 -14.37 -21.79 -8.54
N ASP A 267 -15.12 -21.60 -9.62
CA ASP A 267 -15.39 -20.27 -10.16
C ASP A 267 -16.32 -19.49 -9.22
N ALA A 268 -16.07 -18.19 -9.07
CA ALA A 268 -16.89 -17.28 -8.31
C ALA A 268 -17.16 -16.00 -9.13
N VAL A 269 -18.29 -15.37 -8.87
CA VAL A 269 -18.67 -14.13 -9.55
C VAL A 269 -18.79 -13.01 -8.52
N LEU A 270 -18.03 -11.95 -8.71
CA LEU A 270 -18.16 -10.74 -7.91
C LEU A 270 -19.42 -9.99 -8.35
N PRO A 271 -20.38 -9.71 -7.46
CA PRO A 271 -21.54 -8.90 -7.79
C PRO A 271 -21.14 -7.50 -8.31
N ASP A 272 -21.94 -6.91 -9.21
CA ASP A 272 -21.70 -5.58 -9.71
C ASP A 272 -21.85 -4.53 -8.60
N TYR A 273 -20.89 -3.60 -8.51
CA TYR A 273 -20.88 -2.52 -7.56
C TYR A 273 -20.77 -1.13 -8.23
N SER A 274 -20.98 -1.06 -9.54
CA SER A 274 -20.87 0.19 -10.31
C SER A 274 -21.82 1.29 -9.82
N GLN A 275 -22.99 0.90 -9.29
CA GLN A 275 -23.98 1.79 -8.68
C GLN A 275 -23.49 2.48 -7.38
N LEU A 276 -22.36 2.04 -6.79
CA LEU A 276 -21.80 2.63 -5.57
C LEU A 276 -20.88 3.82 -5.85
N PHE A 277 -20.62 4.13 -7.13
CA PHE A 277 -19.77 5.28 -7.50
C PHE A 277 -20.20 6.63 -6.90
N PRO A 278 -21.50 6.95 -6.76
CA PRO A 278 -21.93 8.18 -6.10
C PRO A 278 -21.43 8.33 -4.65
N LEU A 279 -21.37 7.26 -3.88
CA LEU A 279 -20.80 7.28 -2.51
C LEU A 279 -19.34 7.70 -2.54
N PHE A 280 -18.56 7.04 -3.39
CA PHE A 280 -17.13 7.30 -3.54
C PHE A 280 -16.87 8.76 -3.93
N ALA A 281 -17.54 9.25 -4.99
CA ALA A 281 -17.28 10.57 -5.52
C ALA A 281 -17.74 11.70 -4.58
N ALA A 282 -18.93 11.57 -3.98
CA ALA A 282 -19.47 12.59 -3.09
C ALA A 282 -18.67 12.70 -1.76
N GLN A 283 -18.32 11.59 -1.13
CA GLN A 283 -17.54 11.60 0.10
C GLN A 283 -16.13 12.16 -0.12
N ALA A 284 -15.48 11.82 -1.24
CA ALA A 284 -14.20 12.40 -1.60
C ALA A 284 -14.28 13.92 -1.80
N ALA A 285 -15.34 14.42 -2.44
CA ALA A 285 -15.54 15.87 -2.59
C ALA A 285 -15.84 16.55 -1.24
N ASP A 286 -16.64 15.93 -0.39
CA ASP A 286 -16.97 16.49 0.94
C ASP A 286 -15.75 16.60 1.84
N ASN A 287 -14.84 15.63 1.84
CA ASN A 287 -13.60 15.69 2.60
C ASN A 287 -12.69 16.86 2.19
N HIS A 288 -12.86 17.39 0.99
CA HIS A 288 -12.07 18.52 0.47
C HIS A 288 -12.86 19.85 0.45
N ARG A 289 -14.07 19.91 1.02
CA ARG A 289 -15.00 21.04 0.90
C ARG A 289 -14.40 22.39 1.28
N ASP A 290 -13.59 22.45 2.34
CA ASP A 290 -12.95 23.69 2.79
C ASP A 290 -11.88 24.16 1.79
N LEU A 291 -11.06 23.25 1.27
CA LEU A 291 -10.07 23.54 0.24
C LEU A 291 -10.74 23.92 -1.09
N ILE A 292 -11.86 23.27 -1.44
CA ILE A 292 -12.67 23.59 -2.62
C ILE A 292 -13.21 25.01 -2.54
N ALA A 293 -13.70 25.42 -1.36
CA ALA A 293 -14.27 26.75 -1.16
C ALA A 293 -13.23 27.88 -1.26
N ASP A 294 -12.05 27.65 -0.72
CA ASP A 294 -11.06 28.72 -0.50
C ASP A 294 -9.88 28.68 -1.49
N ARG A 295 -9.52 27.50 -2.02
CA ARG A 295 -8.25 27.30 -2.73
C ARG A 295 -8.37 26.34 -3.94
N TRP A 296 -9.47 26.46 -4.70
CA TRP A 296 -9.76 25.58 -5.85
C TRP A 296 -8.64 25.51 -6.88
N ASP A 297 -7.99 26.63 -7.20
CA ASP A 297 -6.97 26.72 -8.23
C ASP A 297 -5.64 26.03 -7.88
N GLU A 298 -5.48 25.59 -6.63
CA GLU A 298 -4.30 24.85 -6.18
C GLU A 298 -4.42 23.33 -6.42
N PHE A 299 -5.62 22.83 -6.70
CA PHE A 299 -5.79 21.45 -7.17
C PHE A 299 -5.29 21.29 -8.60
N SER A 300 -4.68 20.15 -8.91
CA SER A 300 -4.37 19.81 -10.29
C SER A 300 -5.63 19.71 -11.17
N PRO A 301 -5.52 19.96 -12.48
CA PRO A 301 -6.68 19.86 -13.39
C PRO A 301 -7.36 18.48 -13.36
N ASP A 302 -6.60 17.40 -13.20
CA ASP A 302 -7.14 16.04 -13.06
C ASP A 302 -7.98 15.91 -11.79
N LEU A 303 -7.47 16.41 -10.66
CA LEU A 303 -8.22 16.35 -9.40
C LEU A 303 -9.43 17.28 -9.40
N GLN A 304 -9.34 18.47 -10.00
CA GLN A 304 -10.49 19.35 -10.19
C GLN A 304 -11.63 18.67 -10.99
N ALA A 305 -11.27 17.93 -12.05
CA ALA A 305 -12.25 17.15 -12.81
C ALA A 305 -12.92 16.06 -11.96
N LYS A 306 -12.15 15.35 -11.13
CA LYS A 306 -12.65 14.32 -10.21
C LYS A 306 -13.56 14.91 -9.13
N LEU A 307 -13.14 15.99 -8.49
CA LEU A 307 -13.92 16.69 -7.46
C LEU A 307 -15.23 17.23 -8.04
N THR A 308 -15.20 17.76 -9.28
CA THR A 308 -16.40 18.23 -9.98
C THR A 308 -17.44 17.12 -10.16
N LEU A 309 -17.02 15.86 -10.41
CA LEU A 309 -17.95 14.72 -10.46
C LEU A 309 -18.65 14.54 -9.11
N GLY A 310 -17.91 14.59 -8.01
CA GLY A 310 -18.46 14.44 -6.65
C GLY A 310 -19.42 15.57 -6.27
N LEU A 311 -19.09 16.82 -6.61
CA LEU A 311 -19.92 18.00 -6.35
C LEU A 311 -21.25 17.97 -7.11
N ASN A 312 -21.34 17.23 -8.21
CA ASN A 312 -22.56 17.09 -9.01
C ASN A 312 -23.44 15.90 -8.62
N ILE A 313 -23.04 15.09 -7.63
CA ILE A 313 -23.89 14.01 -7.11
C ILE A 313 -25.07 14.61 -6.36
N SER A 314 -26.28 14.23 -6.77
CA SER A 314 -27.49 14.68 -6.06
C SER A 314 -27.67 13.94 -4.73
N ALA A 315 -28.35 14.57 -3.77
CA ALA A 315 -28.72 13.90 -2.51
C ALA A 315 -29.56 12.62 -2.76
N HIS A 316 -30.37 12.60 -3.83
CA HIS A 316 -31.15 11.42 -4.22
C HIS A 316 -30.22 10.26 -4.62
N ASP A 317 -29.23 10.53 -5.50
CA ASP A 317 -28.30 9.50 -5.98
C ASP A 317 -27.42 8.98 -4.83
N TYR A 318 -26.97 9.88 -3.95
CA TYR A 318 -26.20 9.50 -2.76
C TYR A 318 -26.98 8.55 -1.84
N LEU A 319 -28.22 8.93 -1.48
CA LEU A 319 -29.09 8.11 -0.62
C LEU A 319 -29.52 6.78 -1.31
N GLN A 320 -29.63 6.78 -2.66
CA GLN A 320 -29.85 5.52 -3.37
C GLN A 320 -28.62 4.62 -3.28
N ALA A 321 -27.42 5.16 -3.50
CA ALA A 321 -26.19 4.38 -3.41
C ALA A 321 -25.91 3.86 -1.99
N GLU A 322 -26.36 4.54 -0.91
CA GLU A 322 -26.31 3.98 0.45
C GLU A 322 -27.18 2.72 0.58
N ARG A 323 -28.40 2.74 0.05
CA ARG A 323 -29.27 1.54 0.04
C ARG A 323 -28.67 0.42 -0.82
N ASP A 324 -28.07 0.77 -1.94
CA ASP A 324 -27.44 -0.19 -2.84
C ASP A 324 -26.18 -0.81 -2.18
N LEU A 325 -25.47 -0.08 -1.32
CA LEU A 325 -24.34 -0.61 -0.54
C LEU A 325 -24.80 -1.68 0.45
N GLU A 326 -25.91 -1.46 1.17
CA GLU A 326 -26.49 -2.47 2.07
C GLU A 326 -26.90 -3.73 1.28
N ALA A 327 -27.54 -3.54 0.13
CA ALA A 327 -27.94 -4.66 -0.74
C ALA A 327 -26.71 -5.41 -1.29
N TYR A 328 -25.65 -4.68 -1.68
CA TYR A 328 -24.40 -5.24 -2.15
C TYR A 328 -23.70 -6.09 -1.08
N HIS A 329 -23.61 -5.60 0.16
CA HIS A 329 -23.08 -6.36 1.29
C HIS A 329 -23.82 -7.68 1.46
N HIS A 330 -25.16 -7.63 1.51
CA HIS A 330 -25.99 -8.82 1.67
C HIS A 330 -25.82 -9.81 0.51
N GLN A 331 -25.78 -9.33 -0.72
CA GLN A 331 -25.56 -10.18 -1.90
C GLN A 331 -24.17 -10.86 -1.83
N CYS A 332 -23.12 -10.12 -1.51
CA CYS A 332 -21.76 -10.68 -1.37
C CYS A 332 -21.68 -11.72 -0.24
N GLU A 333 -22.40 -11.51 0.87
CA GLU A 333 -22.47 -12.50 1.96
C GLU A 333 -23.11 -13.81 1.54
N LEU A 334 -24.11 -13.77 0.66
CA LEU A 334 -24.80 -14.97 0.17
C LEU A 334 -24.02 -15.68 -0.94
N GLU A 335 -23.46 -14.93 -1.89
CA GLU A 335 -22.90 -15.49 -3.13
C GLU A 335 -21.41 -15.83 -3.02
N LEU A 336 -20.62 -15.08 -2.21
CA LEU A 336 -19.19 -15.29 -2.06
C LEU A 336 -18.88 -16.14 -0.81
N ASN A 337 -19.47 -17.33 -0.74
CA ASN A 337 -19.29 -18.24 0.41
C ASN A 337 -18.01 -19.08 0.30
N HIS A 338 -16.86 -18.40 0.13
CA HIS A 338 -15.52 -18.98 0.05
C HIS A 338 -14.68 -18.54 1.24
N ASP A 339 -13.66 -19.30 1.58
CA ASP A 339 -12.71 -18.91 2.63
C ASP A 339 -11.78 -17.81 2.12
N ILE A 340 -11.38 -17.90 0.83
CA ILE A 340 -10.68 -16.87 0.11
C ILE A 340 -11.18 -16.75 -1.35
N LEU A 341 -10.94 -15.57 -1.92
CA LEU A 341 -11.20 -15.22 -3.32
C LEU A 341 -9.88 -14.84 -3.99
N ILE A 342 -9.67 -15.27 -5.24
CA ILE A 342 -8.43 -14.98 -5.97
C ILE A 342 -8.68 -14.40 -7.36
N ASN A 343 -7.80 -13.50 -7.79
CA ASN A 343 -7.74 -12.93 -9.13
C ASN A 343 -6.40 -12.20 -9.35
N PRO A 344 -6.00 -11.87 -10.59
CA PRO A 344 -4.94 -10.89 -10.82
C PRO A 344 -5.33 -9.55 -10.20
N THR A 345 -4.40 -8.89 -9.49
CA THR A 345 -4.67 -7.58 -8.89
C THR A 345 -4.96 -6.53 -9.98
N ILE A 346 -4.16 -6.52 -11.03
CA ILE A 346 -4.33 -5.66 -12.20
C ILE A 346 -4.66 -6.59 -13.39
N PRO A 347 -5.89 -6.56 -13.94
CA PRO A 347 -6.30 -7.45 -15.01
C PRO A 347 -6.00 -6.91 -16.42
N CYS A 348 -5.08 -5.95 -16.55
CA CYS A 348 -4.67 -5.34 -17.81
C CYS A 348 -3.16 -5.05 -17.82
N ASP A 349 -2.61 -4.77 -19.00
CA ASP A 349 -1.21 -4.35 -19.12
C ASP A 349 -0.98 -2.99 -18.45
N LEU A 350 0.22 -2.82 -17.85
CA LEU A 350 0.61 -1.54 -17.27
C LEU A 350 0.77 -0.49 -18.36
N PRO A 351 0.08 0.66 -18.27
CA PRO A 351 0.23 1.75 -19.22
C PRO A 351 1.61 2.41 -19.14
N PRO A 352 2.06 3.08 -20.21
CA PRO A 352 3.23 3.95 -20.19
C PRO A 352 3.11 5.07 -19.14
N VAL A 353 4.24 5.45 -18.54
CA VAL A 353 4.28 6.48 -17.48
C VAL A 353 4.03 7.89 -18.00
N ASP A 354 4.14 8.13 -19.29
CA ASP A 354 3.87 9.40 -19.97
C ASP A 354 2.44 9.52 -20.53
N GLU A 355 1.65 8.43 -20.52
CA GLU A 355 0.23 8.49 -20.86
C GLU A 355 -0.59 8.99 -19.66
N PRO A 356 -1.44 10.02 -19.84
CA PRO A 356 -2.21 10.57 -18.73
C PRO A 356 -3.23 9.56 -18.19
N GLU A 357 -3.47 9.61 -16.88
CA GLU A 357 -4.51 8.80 -16.23
C GLU A 357 -5.90 9.22 -16.73
N THR A 358 -6.65 8.27 -17.30
CA THR A 358 -8.03 8.48 -17.73
C THR A 358 -9.03 7.76 -16.83
N PHE A 359 -10.30 8.17 -16.89
CA PHE A 359 -11.37 7.46 -16.18
C PHE A 359 -11.52 6.00 -16.65
N GLU A 360 -11.37 5.75 -17.96
CA GLU A 360 -11.41 4.40 -18.51
C GLU A 360 -10.27 3.53 -17.99
N LEU A 361 -9.04 4.08 -17.90
CA LEU A 361 -7.91 3.36 -17.32
C LEU A 361 -8.18 2.99 -15.87
N ARG A 362 -8.72 3.92 -15.06
CA ARG A 362 -9.10 3.62 -13.67
C ARG A 362 -10.08 2.46 -13.57
N LEU A 363 -11.11 2.44 -14.39
CA LEU A 363 -12.08 1.33 -14.42
C LEU A 363 -11.42 0.00 -14.80
N LYS A 364 -10.46 0.01 -15.74
CA LYS A 364 -9.71 -1.19 -16.14
C LYS A 364 -8.79 -1.71 -15.04
N MET A 365 -8.22 -0.82 -14.23
CA MET A 365 -7.26 -1.20 -13.18
C MET A 365 -7.90 -1.57 -11.84
N THR A 366 -9.15 -1.17 -11.59
CA THR A 366 -9.81 -1.33 -10.27
C THR A 366 -11.00 -2.28 -10.22
N PRO A 367 -11.29 -3.14 -11.21
CA PRO A 367 -12.57 -3.88 -11.23
C PRO A 367 -12.71 -4.86 -10.07
N TYR A 368 -11.60 -5.33 -9.50
CA TYR A 368 -11.61 -6.25 -8.36
C TYR A 368 -11.19 -5.58 -7.05
N THR A 369 -10.35 -4.56 -7.08
CA THR A 369 -9.79 -3.99 -5.85
C THR A 369 -10.80 -3.19 -5.05
N ARG A 370 -11.57 -2.29 -5.70
CA ARG A 370 -12.51 -1.37 -5.03
C ARG A 370 -13.66 -2.09 -4.31
N ALA A 371 -14.10 -3.23 -4.83
CA ALA A 371 -15.15 -4.04 -4.21
C ALA A 371 -14.83 -4.35 -2.75
N PHE A 372 -13.59 -4.75 -2.45
CA PHE A 372 -13.14 -5.10 -1.10
C PHE A 372 -12.91 -3.90 -0.19
N ASN A 373 -12.87 -2.66 -0.73
CA ASN A 373 -12.94 -1.45 0.08
C ASN A 373 -14.39 -1.16 0.49
N HIS A 374 -15.36 -1.29 -0.42
CA HIS A 374 -16.78 -1.19 -0.09
C HIS A 374 -17.22 -2.23 0.95
N LEU A 375 -16.74 -3.46 0.83
CA LEU A 375 -17.04 -4.54 1.77
C LEU A 375 -16.28 -4.42 3.11
N GLY A 376 -15.22 -3.64 3.15
CA GLY A 376 -14.34 -3.58 4.32
C GLY A 376 -13.56 -4.89 4.57
N TRP A 377 -13.59 -5.86 3.64
CA TRP A 377 -12.95 -7.16 3.80
C TRP A 377 -11.44 -7.07 3.54
N PRO A 378 -10.60 -7.86 4.27
CA PRO A 378 -9.16 -7.91 4.03
C PRO A 378 -8.83 -8.39 2.63
N SER A 379 -7.75 -7.86 2.09
CA SER A 379 -7.26 -8.20 0.76
C SER A 379 -5.77 -7.88 0.65
N CYS A 380 -5.00 -8.72 0.03
CA CYS A 380 -3.57 -8.49 -0.19
C CYS A 380 -3.18 -8.77 -1.63
N THR A 381 -2.03 -8.25 -2.02
CA THR A 381 -1.35 -8.58 -3.28
C THR A 381 -0.01 -9.19 -2.94
N THR A 382 0.24 -10.37 -3.47
CA THR A 382 1.53 -11.06 -3.37
C THR A 382 2.50 -10.58 -4.45
N ARG A 383 3.80 -10.81 -4.29
CA ARG A 383 4.86 -10.27 -5.18
C ARG A 383 4.77 -10.74 -6.63
N ASP A 384 3.98 -11.76 -6.95
CA ASP A 384 3.67 -12.20 -8.32
C ASP A 384 2.37 -11.59 -8.88
N GLY A 385 1.79 -10.60 -8.18
CA GLY A 385 0.61 -9.86 -8.60
C GLY A 385 -0.73 -10.58 -8.35
N LEU A 386 -0.74 -11.73 -7.67
CA LEU A 386 -1.98 -12.39 -7.29
C LEU A 386 -2.64 -11.62 -6.14
N MET A 387 -3.92 -11.29 -6.28
CA MET A 387 -4.75 -10.77 -5.21
C MET A 387 -5.45 -11.93 -4.49
N ILE A 388 -5.37 -11.92 -3.16
CA ILE A 388 -6.08 -12.84 -2.26
C ILE A 388 -6.94 -11.99 -1.34
N SER A 389 -8.23 -12.26 -1.31
CA SER A 389 -9.22 -11.52 -0.52
C SER A 389 -10.10 -12.50 0.26
N GLY A 390 -10.72 -12.05 1.33
CA GLY A 390 -11.62 -12.90 2.13
C GLY A 390 -12.31 -12.09 3.21
N ARG A 391 -12.99 -12.75 4.14
CA ARG A 391 -13.74 -12.11 5.22
C ARG A 391 -12.93 -11.97 6.51
N ASP A 392 -11.85 -12.72 6.63
CA ASP A 392 -11.05 -12.83 7.84
C ASP A 392 -9.57 -12.58 7.56
N ASP A 393 -8.98 -11.65 8.31
CA ASP A 393 -7.58 -11.25 8.16
C ASP A 393 -6.62 -12.42 8.36
N THR A 394 -6.88 -13.27 9.34
CA THR A 394 -6.02 -14.42 9.65
C THR A 394 -5.97 -15.40 8.49
N THR A 395 -7.13 -15.72 7.90
CA THR A 395 -7.26 -16.64 6.77
C THR A 395 -6.58 -16.08 5.51
N VAL A 396 -6.82 -14.79 5.21
CA VAL A 396 -6.20 -14.11 4.04
C VAL A 396 -4.68 -14.07 4.19
N LEU A 397 -4.16 -13.70 5.35
CA LEU A 397 -2.72 -13.66 5.59
C LEU A 397 -2.09 -15.07 5.57
N ALA A 398 -2.74 -16.08 6.17
CA ALA A 398 -2.28 -17.47 6.13
C ALA A 398 -2.16 -18.01 4.70
N ALA A 399 -3.18 -17.74 3.87
CA ALA A 399 -3.19 -18.12 2.46
C ALA A 399 -2.11 -17.41 1.65
N ALA A 400 -1.92 -16.11 1.89
CA ALA A 400 -0.91 -15.31 1.20
C ALA A 400 0.53 -15.76 1.54
N LEU A 401 0.81 -16.04 2.80
CA LEU A 401 2.10 -16.59 3.26
C LEU A 401 2.36 -17.95 2.63
N ALA A 402 1.35 -18.85 2.64
CA ALA A 402 1.47 -20.17 2.03
C ALA A 402 1.68 -20.08 0.50
N TRP A 403 1.00 -19.15 -0.17
CA TRP A 403 1.18 -18.92 -1.61
C TRP A 403 2.57 -18.39 -1.93
N GLU A 404 3.02 -17.33 -1.26
CA GLU A 404 4.34 -16.73 -1.53
C GLU A 404 5.49 -17.70 -1.28
N ALA A 405 5.37 -18.62 -0.32
CA ALA A 405 6.36 -19.66 -0.09
C ALA A 405 6.56 -20.60 -1.31
N THR A 406 5.60 -20.63 -2.25
CA THR A 406 5.69 -21.42 -3.49
C THR A 406 6.30 -20.64 -4.67
N ILE A 407 6.54 -19.33 -4.52
CA ILE A 407 7.13 -18.48 -5.57
C ILE A 407 8.66 -18.65 -5.52
N PRO A 408 9.30 -19.06 -6.63
CA PRO A 408 10.75 -19.27 -6.65
C PRO A 408 11.54 -17.98 -6.36
N GLY A 409 12.70 -18.15 -5.78
CA GLY A 409 13.67 -17.09 -5.55
C GLY A 409 13.38 -16.21 -4.33
N ARG A 410 14.45 -15.58 -3.84
CA ARG A 410 14.36 -14.55 -2.81
C ARG A 410 13.84 -13.25 -3.41
N PRO A 411 13.01 -12.48 -2.68
CA PRO A 411 12.69 -11.11 -3.09
C PRO A 411 13.96 -10.25 -3.15
N VAL A 412 14.27 -9.75 -4.34
CA VAL A 412 15.44 -8.87 -4.57
C VAL A 412 14.97 -7.54 -5.15
N THR A 413 15.82 -6.51 -5.06
CA THR A 413 15.55 -5.21 -5.66
C THR A 413 15.85 -5.20 -7.17
N ALA A 414 15.28 -4.24 -7.88
CA ALA A 414 15.46 -4.03 -9.33
C ALA A 414 16.62 -3.07 -9.62
#